data_43ee63bac782bea5a9494172651e9357
#
_entry.id   43ee63bac782bea5a9494172651e9357
#
_cell.length_a   1.000
_cell.length_b   1.000
_cell.length_c   1.000
_cell.angle_alpha   90.00
_cell.angle_beta   90.00
_cell.angle_gamma   90.00
#
_symmetry.space_group_name_H-M   'P 1'
#
loop_
_entity.id
_entity.type
_entity.pdbx_description
1 polymer ?
#
loop_
_entity_poly.entity_id
_entity_poly.type
_entity_poly.pdbx_seq_one_letter_code
_entity_poly.pdbx_strand_id
1 'polypeptide(L)'
;MARKSRKQPDVAVAPPVSIKIMYNAAVYVRLSADVKRKRSDSLETQKNIIENFIAASPDIQVAGFYSDNYSTGTNFDRPAFQKMLADVESGKINCIIVKDLTRFGRNAIDAGYYLEKYLPSLNVRFIAITDNYDSINGDGGIILPLKNVIAESYALDISRKCRAVQRQNIKDGRFVGRMAPYGLALDPKDCHKLIVDDELNICQGVYEN
;
A
#
# COMPACT_ATOMS: atom_id res chain seq x y z
N MET A 1 -6.06 42.67 61.42
CA MET A 1 -5.35 41.39 61.59
C MET A 1 -5.11 40.79 60.18
N ALA A 2 -3.89 40.80 59.71
CA ALA A 2 -3.55 40.36 58.36
C ALA A 2 -3.29 38.85 58.34
N ARG A 3 -3.98 38.13 57.47
CA ARG A 3 -3.87 36.68 57.28
C ARG A 3 -2.59 36.33 56.52
N LYS A 4 -1.61 35.71 57.17
CA LYS A 4 -0.38 35.19 56.52
C LYS A 4 -0.73 34.05 55.56
N SER A 5 -0.44 34.25 54.29
CA SER A 5 -0.49 33.21 53.25
C SER A 5 0.56 32.12 53.55
N ARG A 6 0.13 30.86 53.65
CA ARG A 6 1.04 29.72 53.70
C ARG A 6 1.58 29.46 52.30
N LYS A 7 2.87 29.71 52.11
CA LYS A 7 3.60 29.20 50.92
C LYS A 7 3.61 27.68 50.99
N GLN A 8 3.07 27.03 49.99
CA GLN A 8 3.27 25.59 49.76
C GLN A 8 4.74 25.34 49.37
N PRO A 9 5.39 24.28 49.88
CA PRO A 9 6.74 23.95 49.45
C PRO A 9 6.72 23.51 47.97
N ASP A 10 7.65 24.05 47.19
CA ASP A 10 7.90 23.62 45.82
C ASP A 10 8.32 22.14 45.84
N VAL A 11 7.42 21.26 45.42
CA VAL A 11 7.75 19.86 45.14
C VAL A 11 8.53 19.86 43.88
N ALA A 12 9.86 19.68 43.97
CA ALA A 12 10.71 19.47 42.85
C ALA A 12 10.26 18.18 42.14
N VAL A 13 9.55 18.33 41.01
CA VAL A 13 9.21 17.21 40.14
C VAL A 13 10.51 16.75 39.49
N ALA A 14 10.97 15.56 39.88
CA ALA A 14 12.13 14.94 39.24
C ALA A 14 11.86 14.85 37.72
N PRO A 15 12.87 15.16 36.89
CA PRO A 15 12.72 15.06 35.44
C PRO A 15 12.31 13.62 35.09
N PRO A 16 11.40 13.42 34.10
CA PRO A 16 10.97 12.09 33.69
C PRO A 16 12.21 11.26 33.27
N VAL A 17 12.38 10.12 33.92
CA VAL A 17 13.44 9.17 33.54
C VAL A 17 13.14 8.70 32.13
N SER A 18 13.90 9.15 31.16
CA SER A 18 13.81 8.74 29.78
C SER A 18 14.34 7.31 29.67
N ILE A 19 13.45 6.32 29.75
CA ILE A 19 13.81 4.92 29.52
C ILE A 19 14.16 4.82 28.05
N LYS A 20 15.44 4.69 27.73
CA LYS A 20 15.92 4.48 26.36
C LYS A 20 15.57 3.05 25.96
N ILE A 21 14.47 2.90 25.22
CA ILE A 21 14.03 1.60 24.70
C ILE A 21 14.99 1.23 23.57
N MET A 22 15.67 0.08 23.69
CA MET A 22 16.49 -0.50 22.64
C MET A 22 15.63 -1.42 21.76
N TYR A 23 15.72 -1.23 20.46
CA TYR A 23 14.97 -2.01 19.47
C TYR A 23 15.86 -3.06 18.80
N ASN A 24 15.45 -4.33 18.92
CA ASN A 24 16.05 -5.45 18.18
C ASN A 24 15.36 -5.54 16.82
N ALA A 25 16.04 -5.03 15.79
CA ALA A 25 15.44 -4.87 14.48
C ALA A 25 15.68 -6.05 13.55
N ALA A 26 14.62 -6.51 12.89
CA ALA A 26 14.69 -7.33 11.69
C ALA A 26 14.77 -6.43 10.47
N VAL A 27 15.80 -6.59 9.67
CA VAL A 27 15.91 -5.96 8.35
C VAL A 27 15.30 -6.89 7.31
N TYR A 28 14.21 -6.46 6.66
CA TYR A 28 13.57 -7.25 5.62
C TYR A 28 13.76 -6.59 4.26
N VAL A 29 14.28 -7.36 3.30
CA VAL A 29 14.51 -6.94 1.92
C VAL A 29 13.87 -7.93 0.94
N ARG A 30 13.35 -7.42 -0.19
CA ARG A 30 12.70 -8.26 -1.20
C ARG A 30 13.01 -7.80 -2.62
N LEU A 31 13.38 -8.75 -3.48
CA LEU A 31 13.47 -8.54 -4.93
C LEU A 31 12.17 -8.94 -5.61
N SER A 32 11.69 -8.10 -6.53
CA SER A 32 10.62 -8.47 -7.45
C SER A 32 11.19 -9.19 -8.67
N ALA A 33 10.41 -10.11 -9.28
CA ALA A 33 10.82 -10.86 -10.47
C ALA A 33 11.14 -9.95 -11.68
N ASP A 34 10.60 -8.72 -11.70
CA ASP A 34 10.76 -7.75 -12.80
C ASP A 34 12.10 -6.98 -12.77
N VAL A 35 12.96 -7.20 -11.78
CA VAL A 35 14.15 -6.37 -11.50
C VAL A 35 15.34 -6.63 -12.44
N LYS A 36 15.22 -7.44 -13.50
CA LYS A 36 16.29 -7.49 -14.52
C LYS A 36 16.60 -6.12 -15.18
N ARG A 37 15.84 -5.05 -14.89
CA ARG A 37 15.94 -3.76 -15.61
C ARG A 37 16.31 -2.51 -14.79
N LYS A 38 16.32 -2.53 -13.45
CA LYS A 38 16.67 -1.31 -12.67
C LYS A 38 17.69 -1.57 -11.57
N ARG A 39 18.87 -0.98 -11.70
CA ARG A 39 19.94 -1.00 -10.67
C ARG A 39 19.52 -0.45 -9.30
N SER A 40 18.52 0.44 -9.26
CA SER A 40 18.04 1.08 -8.02
C SER A 40 17.32 0.15 -7.04
N ASP A 41 16.93 -1.04 -7.48
CA ASP A 41 16.16 -2.00 -6.69
C ASP A 41 16.96 -3.24 -6.28
N SER A 42 18.30 -3.20 -6.42
CA SER A 42 19.15 -4.30 -6.00
C SER A 42 19.08 -4.51 -4.48
N LEU A 43 19.31 -5.75 -4.02
CA LEU A 43 19.40 -6.04 -2.58
C LEU A 43 20.46 -5.19 -1.88
N GLU A 44 21.54 -4.94 -2.57
CA GLU A 44 22.67 -4.13 -2.08
C GLU A 44 22.26 -2.68 -1.84
N THR A 45 21.54 -2.07 -2.78
CA THR A 45 21.01 -0.71 -2.62
C THR A 45 20.01 -0.63 -1.45
N GLN A 46 19.14 -1.62 -1.29
CA GLN A 46 18.19 -1.66 -0.17
C GLN A 46 18.93 -1.79 1.16
N LYS A 47 19.95 -2.65 1.25
CA LYS A 47 20.79 -2.82 2.44
C LYS A 47 21.49 -1.52 2.79
N ASN A 48 22.18 -0.88 1.86
CA ASN A 48 22.91 0.36 2.09
C ASN A 48 22.03 1.48 2.64
N ILE A 49 20.78 1.63 2.11
CA ILE A 49 19.81 2.61 2.63
C ILE A 49 19.47 2.30 4.08
N ILE A 50 19.22 1.02 4.39
CA ILE A 50 18.84 0.60 5.74
C ILE A 50 20.02 0.73 6.71
N GLU A 51 21.22 0.34 6.31
CA GLU A 51 22.44 0.46 7.12
C GLU A 51 22.74 1.92 7.47
N ASN A 52 22.62 2.83 6.51
CA ASN A 52 22.78 4.26 6.75
C ASN A 52 21.75 4.80 7.75
N PHE A 53 20.50 4.34 7.66
CA PHE A 53 19.44 4.71 8.60
C PHE A 53 19.74 4.20 10.01
N ILE A 54 20.17 2.93 10.15
CA ILE A 54 20.52 2.33 11.43
C ILE A 54 21.73 3.03 12.07
N ALA A 55 22.73 3.37 11.28
CA ALA A 55 23.90 4.11 11.77
C ALA A 55 23.53 5.49 12.37
N ALA A 56 22.44 6.10 11.87
CA ALA A 56 21.90 7.36 12.39
C ALA A 56 20.93 7.16 13.58
N SER A 57 20.56 5.92 13.92
CA SER A 57 19.55 5.60 14.93
C SER A 57 20.15 4.78 16.08
N PRO A 58 20.64 5.44 17.14
CA PRO A 58 21.40 4.76 18.23
C PRO A 58 20.51 3.90 19.14
N ASP A 59 19.20 3.93 18.99
CA ASP A 59 18.20 3.13 19.69
C ASP A 59 17.87 1.80 18.98
N ILE A 60 18.48 1.54 17.81
CA ILE A 60 18.21 0.38 16.99
C ILE A 60 19.45 -0.52 16.88
N GLN A 61 19.25 -1.80 17.21
CA GLN A 61 20.26 -2.85 17.01
C GLN A 61 19.73 -3.89 16.03
N VAL A 62 20.53 -4.31 15.05
CA VAL A 62 20.13 -5.36 14.08
C VAL A 62 20.18 -6.72 14.73
N ALA A 63 19.04 -7.39 14.82
CA ALA A 63 18.91 -8.77 15.32
C ALA A 63 18.98 -9.81 14.18
N GLY A 64 18.58 -9.44 12.97
CA GLY A 64 18.64 -10.36 11.83
C GLY A 64 18.33 -9.72 10.48
N PHE A 65 18.83 -10.38 9.42
CA PHE A 65 18.55 -10.04 8.02
C PHE A 65 17.68 -11.12 7.38
N TYR A 66 16.59 -10.71 6.75
CA TYR A 66 15.64 -11.59 6.08
C TYR A 66 15.49 -11.14 4.64
N SER A 67 15.71 -12.04 3.69
CA SER A 67 15.64 -11.71 2.27
C SER A 67 14.85 -12.74 1.49
N ASP A 68 13.85 -12.30 0.76
CA ASP A 68 13.10 -13.10 -0.19
C ASP A 68 13.43 -12.67 -1.62
N ASN A 69 13.93 -13.63 -2.41
CA ASN A 69 14.28 -13.41 -3.80
C ASN A 69 13.16 -13.96 -4.69
N TYR A 70 12.76 -13.17 -5.69
CA TYR A 70 11.84 -13.58 -6.77
C TYR A 70 10.43 -13.99 -6.34
N SER A 71 10.00 -13.69 -5.11
CA SER A 71 8.60 -13.94 -4.75
C SER A 71 7.67 -12.97 -5.49
N THR A 72 6.65 -13.54 -6.14
CA THR A 72 5.53 -12.77 -6.68
C THR A 72 4.83 -12.09 -5.52
N GLY A 73 4.74 -10.77 -5.53
CA GLY A 73 4.34 -9.98 -4.36
C GLY A 73 2.89 -10.10 -3.92
N THR A 74 2.14 -11.09 -4.40
CA THR A 74 0.73 -11.30 -4.10
C THR A 74 0.47 -12.26 -2.94
N ASN A 75 1.46 -13.07 -2.53
CA ASN A 75 1.33 -14.02 -1.43
C ASN A 75 2.34 -13.73 -0.33
N PHE A 76 1.90 -13.79 0.94
CA PHE A 76 2.78 -13.79 2.12
C PHE A 76 3.43 -15.16 2.40
N ASP A 77 3.27 -16.12 1.51
CA ASP A 77 3.97 -17.42 1.55
C ASP A 77 5.42 -17.23 1.08
N ARG A 78 6.22 -16.57 1.95
CA ARG A 78 7.63 -16.21 1.74
C ARG A 78 8.43 -16.80 2.89
N PRO A 79 9.37 -17.70 2.64
CA PRO A 79 10.10 -18.40 3.70
C PRO A 79 10.83 -17.45 4.66
N ALA A 80 11.50 -16.41 4.15
CA ALA A 80 12.21 -15.46 5.00
C ALA A 80 11.22 -14.55 5.77
N PHE A 81 10.12 -14.16 5.17
CA PHE A 81 9.06 -13.41 5.85
C PHE A 81 8.42 -14.23 6.98
N GLN A 82 8.09 -15.50 6.75
CA GLN A 82 7.54 -16.39 7.77
C GLN A 82 8.52 -16.60 8.93
N LYS A 83 9.81 -16.79 8.62
CA LYS A 83 10.85 -16.89 9.63
C LYS A 83 10.95 -15.61 10.46
N MET A 84 10.89 -14.45 9.83
CA MET A 84 10.90 -13.16 10.51
C MET A 84 9.70 -13.04 11.47
N LEU A 85 8.50 -13.42 11.04
CA LEU A 85 7.30 -13.41 11.91
C LEU A 85 7.44 -14.37 13.10
N ALA A 86 7.98 -15.56 12.91
CA ALA A 86 8.25 -16.50 14.00
C ALA A 86 9.25 -15.93 15.02
N ASP A 87 10.28 -15.21 14.56
CA ASP A 87 11.24 -14.53 15.45
C ASP A 87 10.61 -13.32 16.15
N VAL A 88 9.63 -12.64 15.55
CA VAL A 88 8.80 -11.61 16.17
C VAL A 88 7.91 -12.22 17.27
N GLU A 89 7.19 -13.31 16.98
CA GLU A 89 6.33 -14.01 17.94
C GLU A 89 7.11 -14.56 19.15
N SER A 90 8.35 -14.98 18.91
CA SER A 90 9.24 -15.43 19.99
C SER A 90 9.80 -14.29 20.86
N GLY A 91 9.52 -13.04 20.51
CA GLY A 91 10.02 -11.85 21.23
C GLY A 91 11.51 -11.53 20.97
N LYS A 92 12.17 -12.21 20.05
CA LYS A 92 13.57 -11.89 19.68
C LYS A 92 13.66 -10.56 18.93
N ILE A 93 12.60 -10.21 18.19
CA ILE A 93 12.49 -9.02 17.36
C ILE A 93 11.31 -8.18 17.85
N ASN A 94 11.56 -6.91 18.09
CA ASN A 94 10.55 -5.92 18.46
C ASN A 94 10.52 -4.71 17.52
N CYS A 95 11.26 -4.78 16.40
CA CYS A 95 11.26 -3.78 15.36
C CYS A 95 11.44 -4.43 13.98
N ILE A 96 10.71 -3.96 12.98
CA ILE A 96 10.89 -4.37 11.59
C ILE A 96 11.25 -3.14 10.75
N ILE A 97 12.30 -3.25 9.95
CA ILE A 97 12.78 -2.18 9.08
C ILE A 97 12.75 -2.64 7.63
N VAL A 98 12.10 -1.86 6.78
CA VAL A 98 12.05 -2.07 5.33
C VAL A 98 12.47 -0.81 4.59
N LYS A 99 12.92 -0.94 3.34
CA LYS A 99 13.18 0.23 2.50
C LYS A 99 11.91 1.02 2.27
N ASP A 100 10.86 0.35 1.79
CA ASP A 100 9.54 0.92 1.48
C ASP A 100 8.43 -0.11 1.75
N LEU A 101 7.18 0.37 1.87
CA LEU A 101 6.00 -0.46 2.14
C LEU A 101 5.76 -1.53 1.07
N THR A 102 6.15 -1.26 -0.18
CA THR A 102 5.97 -2.23 -1.28
C THR A 102 6.86 -3.46 -1.10
N ARG A 103 7.95 -3.36 -0.33
CA ARG A 103 8.82 -4.50 0.03
C ARG A 103 8.17 -5.37 1.07
N PHE A 104 7.43 -4.77 2.00
CA PHE A 104 6.67 -5.53 2.99
C PHE A 104 5.51 -6.31 2.36
N GLY A 105 4.61 -5.64 1.61
CA GLY A 105 3.49 -6.28 0.93
C GLY A 105 3.02 -5.51 -0.29
N ARG A 106 2.69 -6.23 -1.39
CA ARG A 106 2.00 -5.65 -2.55
C ARG A 106 0.48 -5.72 -2.40
N ASN A 107 -0.02 -6.68 -1.63
CA ASN A 107 -1.42 -6.73 -1.25
C ASN A 107 -1.61 -5.76 -0.08
N ALA A 108 -2.23 -4.64 -0.37
CA ALA A 108 -2.45 -3.59 0.60
C ALA A 108 -3.40 -3.99 1.74
N ILE A 109 -4.31 -4.94 1.49
CA ILE A 109 -5.24 -5.45 2.52
C ILE A 109 -4.48 -6.24 3.57
N ASP A 110 -3.62 -7.17 3.12
CA ASP A 110 -2.83 -8.01 4.02
C ASP A 110 -1.77 -7.17 4.76
N ALA A 111 -1.09 -6.25 4.03
CA ALA A 111 -0.14 -5.33 4.64
C ALA A 111 -0.82 -4.46 5.72
N GLY A 112 -2.03 -3.94 5.44
CA GLY A 112 -2.84 -3.19 6.39
C GLY A 112 -3.16 -4.01 7.65
N TYR A 113 -3.57 -5.26 7.51
CA TYR A 113 -3.81 -6.14 8.66
C TYR A 113 -2.57 -6.29 9.55
N TYR A 114 -1.40 -6.55 8.93
CA TYR A 114 -0.16 -6.67 9.70
C TYR A 114 0.23 -5.37 10.40
N LEU A 115 0.14 -4.24 9.70
CA LEU A 115 0.58 -2.94 10.22
C LEU A 115 -0.39 -2.34 11.24
N GLU A 116 -1.72 -2.55 11.07
CA GLU A 116 -2.73 -1.94 11.94
C GLU A 116 -3.15 -2.82 13.11
N LYS A 117 -3.04 -4.15 12.97
CA LYS A 117 -3.53 -5.08 13.99
C LYS A 117 -2.44 -6.01 14.53
N TYR A 118 -1.78 -6.75 13.63
CA TYR A 118 -0.90 -7.82 14.06
C TYR A 118 0.37 -7.31 14.75
N LEU A 119 1.15 -6.44 14.12
CA LEU A 119 2.38 -5.91 14.71
C LEU A 119 2.12 -5.04 15.96
N PRO A 120 1.10 -4.16 16.00
CA PRO A 120 0.76 -3.44 17.21
C PRO A 120 0.32 -4.33 18.37
N SER A 121 -0.39 -5.44 18.11
CA SER A 121 -0.77 -6.40 19.16
C SER A 121 0.42 -7.08 19.83
N LEU A 122 1.56 -7.16 19.13
CA LEU A 122 2.83 -7.70 19.62
C LEU A 122 3.80 -6.61 20.09
N ASN A 123 3.37 -5.34 20.13
CA ASN A 123 4.20 -4.16 20.44
C ASN A 123 5.45 -4.06 19.57
N VAL A 124 5.33 -4.38 18.29
CA VAL A 124 6.43 -4.34 17.32
C VAL A 124 6.42 -3.02 16.58
N ARG A 125 7.54 -2.28 16.65
CA ARG A 125 7.78 -1.07 15.86
C ARG A 125 7.98 -1.43 14.40
N PHE A 126 7.38 -0.68 13.48
CA PHE A 126 7.57 -0.85 12.05
C PHE A 126 8.05 0.45 11.41
N ILE A 127 9.12 0.35 10.62
CA ILE A 127 9.75 1.50 9.95
C ILE A 127 9.88 1.22 8.45
N ALA A 128 9.32 2.12 7.61
CA ALA A 128 9.55 2.15 6.16
C ALA A 128 10.29 3.45 5.80
N ILE A 129 11.58 3.34 5.48
CA ILE A 129 12.50 4.47 5.42
C ILE A 129 12.12 5.45 4.31
N THR A 130 11.95 4.95 3.07
CA THR A 130 11.66 5.81 1.91
C THR A 130 10.26 6.45 1.98
N ASP A 131 9.32 5.77 2.65
CA ASP A 131 7.96 6.28 2.84
C ASP A 131 7.85 7.19 4.07
N ASN A 132 8.98 7.41 4.78
CA ASN A 132 9.08 8.21 6.01
C ASN A 132 8.02 7.80 7.06
N TYR A 133 7.81 6.48 7.18
CA TYR A 133 6.84 5.92 8.10
C TYR A 133 7.51 5.26 9.30
N ASP A 134 7.00 5.58 10.49
CA ASP A 134 7.40 4.96 11.75
C ASP A 134 6.15 4.80 12.64
N SER A 135 5.85 3.55 13.03
CA SER A 135 4.66 3.23 13.82
C SER A 135 4.62 3.87 15.21
N ILE A 136 5.76 4.32 15.75
CA ILE A 136 5.81 5.02 17.04
C ILE A 136 5.21 6.42 16.95
N ASN A 137 5.36 7.09 15.82
CA ASN A 137 4.91 8.48 15.70
C ASN A 137 3.38 8.63 15.71
N GLY A 138 2.64 7.50 15.87
CA GLY A 138 1.22 7.49 16.22
C GLY A 138 0.28 8.11 15.19
N ASP A 139 0.82 8.77 14.20
CA ASP A 139 0.05 9.40 13.16
C ASP A 139 -0.55 8.31 12.28
N GLY A 140 -1.86 8.28 12.20
CA GLY A 140 -2.61 7.47 11.23
C GLY A 140 -2.17 7.69 9.77
N GLY A 141 -0.94 8.16 9.60
CA GLY A 141 -0.26 8.52 8.37
C GLY A 141 -0.06 7.37 7.38
N ILE A 142 -0.15 6.10 7.80
CA ILE A 142 -0.19 4.97 6.86
C ILE A 142 -1.56 4.78 6.25
N ILE A 143 -2.62 5.00 7.00
CA ILE A 143 -3.96 4.74 6.49
C ILE A 143 -4.24 5.57 5.24
N LEU A 144 -3.78 6.80 5.21
CA LEU A 144 -4.01 7.69 4.06
C LEU A 144 -3.19 7.31 2.81
N PRO A 145 -1.85 7.15 2.86
CA PRO A 145 -1.07 6.66 1.73
C PRO A 145 -1.46 5.24 1.31
N LEU A 146 -1.76 4.35 2.26
CA LEU A 146 -2.17 2.98 1.97
C LEU A 146 -3.55 2.95 1.30
N LYS A 147 -4.52 3.73 1.76
CA LYS A 147 -5.82 3.90 1.09
C LYS A 147 -5.66 4.43 -0.32
N ASN A 148 -4.77 5.39 -0.54
CA ASN A 148 -4.50 5.94 -1.87
C ASN A 148 -3.88 4.89 -2.80
N VAL A 149 -2.88 4.13 -2.34
CA VAL A 149 -2.27 3.04 -3.12
C VAL A 149 -3.29 1.92 -3.39
N ILE A 150 -4.16 1.60 -2.43
CA ILE A 150 -5.24 0.63 -2.62
C ILE A 150 -6.22 1.18 -3.66
N ALA A 151 -6.69 2.41 -3.53
CA ALA A 151 -7.65 3.02 -4.45
C ALA A 151 -7.10 3.07 -5.88
N GLU A 152 -5.83 3.43 -6.05
CA GLU A 152 -5.16 3.43 -7.35
C GLU A 152 -5.04 2.01 -7.93
N SER A 153 -4.65 1.03 -7.11
CA SER A 153 -4.58 -0.38 -7.52
C SER A 153 -5.94 -0.92 -7.96
N TYR A 154 -7.01 -0.63 -7.22
CA TYR A 154 -8.39 -0.98 -7.61
C TYR A 154 -8.82 -0.30 -8.91
N ALA A 155 -8.53 0.99 -9.06
CA ALA A 155 -8.87 1.73 -10.28
C ALA A 155 -8.17 1.13 -11.52
N LEU A 156 -6.89 0.76 -11.40
CA LEU A 156 -6.13 0.09 -12.46
C LEU A 156 -6.71 -1.29 -12.79
N ASP A 157 -7.06 -2.08 -11.79
CA ASP A 157 -7.65 -3.42 -11.99
C ASP A 157 -9.03 -3.34 -12.64
N ILE A 158 -9.89 -2.45 -12.18
CA ILE A 158 -11.19 -2.16 -12.79
C ILE A 158 -11.00 -1.72 -14.25
N SER A 159 -10.06 -0.80 -14.51
CA SER A 159 -9.77 -0.33 -15.86
C SER A 159 -9.32 -1.47 -16.79
N ARG A 160 -8.47 -2.38 -16.31
CA ARG A 160 -8.03 -3.57 -17.08
C ARG A 160 -9.21 -4.49 -17.38
N LYS A 161 -10.05 -4.78 -16.39
CA LYS A 161 -11.25 -5.63 -16.54
C LYS A 161 -12.24 -5.02 -17.53
N CYS A 162 -12.57 -3.73 -17.39
CA CYS A 162 -13.44 -3.03 -18.31
C CYS A 162 -12.91 -3.05 -19.75
N ARG A 163 -11.61 -2.79 -19.96
CA ARG A 163 -10.99 -2.87 -21.30
C ARG A 163 -11.04 -4.29 -21.87
N ALA A 164 -10.86 -5.32 -21.05
CA ALA A 164 -10.96 -6.71 -21.50
C ALA A 164 -12.39 -7.04 -21.97
N VAL A 165 -13.40 -6.65 -21.20
CA VAL A 165 -14.82 -6.84 -21.59
C VAL A 165 -15.16 -6.04 -22.83
N GLN A 166 -14.74 -4.77 -22.95
CA GLN A 166 -14.96 -3.97 -24.14
C GLN A 166 -14.32 -4.60 -25.38
N ARG A 167 -13.08 -5.07 -25.28
CA ARG A 167 -12.41 -5.77 -26.39
C ARG A 167 -13.14 -7.05 -26.80
N GLN A 168 -13.68 -7.78 -25.83
CA GLN A 168 -14.46 -8.97 -26.13
C GLN A 168 -15.76 -8.61 -26.83
N ASN A 169 -16.50 -7.62 -26.35
CA ASN A 169 -17.72 -7.14 -27.00
C ASN A 169 -17.47 -6.67 -28.43
N ILE A 170 -16.36 -5.94 -28.69
CA ILE A 170 -15.99 -5.54 -30.06
C ILE A 170 -15.72 -6.76 -30.95
N LYS A 171 -15.00 -7.78 -30.44
CA LYS A 171 -14.74 -9.02 -31.19
C LYS A 171 -16.04 -9.78 -31.50
N ASP A 172 -17.00 -9.75 -30.59
CA ASP A 172 -18.32 -10.37 -30.73
C ASP A 172 -19.28 -9.54 -31.60
N GLY A 173 -18.80 -8.42 -32.19
CA GLY A 173 -19.61 -7.52 -33.03
C GLY A 173 -20.66 -6.71 -32.26
N ARG A 174 -20.50 -6.61 -30.92
CA ARG A 174 -21.42 -5.86 -30.06
C ARG A 174 -21.04 -4.38 -30.02
N PHE A 175 -22.03 -3.52 -30.06
CA PHE A 175 -21.84 -2.09 -29.92
C PHE A 175 -21.42 -1.73 -28.48
N VAL A 176 -20.34 -0.96 -28.33
CA VAL A 176 -19.78 -0.55 -27.04
C VAL A 176 -19.84 0.96 -26.81
N GLY A 177 -20.41 1.71 -27.74
CA GLY A 177 -20.57 3.15 -27.61
C GLY A 177 -21.72 3.50 -26.63
N ARG A 178 -21.65 4.71 -26.08
CA ARG A 178 -22.69 5.24 -25.19
C ARG A 178 -23.90 5.79 -25.96
N MET A 179 -23.66 6.29 -27.16
CA MET A 179 -24.68 6.88 -28.02
C MET A 179 -24.63 6.19 -29.38
N ALA A 180 -25.80 5.86 -29.93
CA ALA A 180 -25.87 5.31 -31.27
C ALA A 180 -25.42 6.37 -32.32
N PRO A 181 -24.75 5.95 -33.41
CA PRO A 181 -24.44 6.82 -34.53
C PRO A 181 -25.73 7.36 -35.17
N TYR A 182 -25.61 8.47 -35.93
CA TYR A 182 -26.72 9.08 -36.65
C TYR A 182 -27.40 8.06 -37.58
N GLY A 183 -28.71 7.99 -37.54
CA GLY A 183 -29.53 7.04 -38.32
C GLY A 183 -29.69 5.65 -37.68
N LEU A 184 -29.11 5.43 -36.52
CA LEU A 184 -29.20 4.20 -35.75
C LEU A 184 -29.70 4.49 -34.34
N ALA A 185 -30.43 3.57 -33.74
CA ALA A 185 -30.86 3.59 -32.36
C ALA A 185 -30.35 2.34 -31.61
N LEU A 186 -30.29 2.41 -30.29
CA LEU A 186 -29.99 1.25 -29.47
C LEU A 186 -31.27 0.39 -29.34
N ASP A 187 -31.14 -0.93 -29.50
CA ASP A 187 -32.25 -1.87 -29.26
C ASP A 187 -32.67 -1.74 -27.80
N PRO A 188 -33.97 -1.49 -27.53
CA PRO A 188 -34.50 -1.38 -26.16
C PRO A 188 -34.29 -2.63 -25.30
N LYS A 189 -34.09 -3.79 -25.92
CA LYS A 189 -33.87 -5.08 -25.24
C LYS A 189 -32.41 -5.43 -25.06
N ASP A 190 -31.51 -4.88 -25.91
CA ASP A 190 -30.08 -5.13 -25.85
C ASP A 190 -29.31 -3.85 -26.23
N CYS A 191 -28.78 -3.16 -25.21
CA CYS A 191 -28.02 -1.94 -25.39
C CYS A 191 -26.70 -2.11 -26.20
N HIS A 192 -26.30 -3.33 -26.51
CA HIS A 192 -25.15 -3.65 -27.37
C HIS A 192 -25.51 -3.92 -28.82
N LYS A 193 -26.78 -3.79 -29.19
CA LYS A 193 -27.26 -3.97 -30.55
C LYS A 193 -27.79 -2.66 -31.11
N LEU A 194 -27.37 -2.36 -32.34
CA LEU A 194 -27.87 -1.21 -33.08
C LEU A 194 -29.03 -1.67 -33.98
N ILE A 195 -30.10 -0.88 -34.02
CA ILE A 195 -31.21 -0.99 -34.94
C ILE A 195 -31.33 0.28 -35.78
N VAL A 196 -31.96 0.19 -36.93
CA VAL A 196 -32.22 1.38 -37.75
C VAL A 196 -33.25 2.26 -37.01
N ASP A 197 -32.97 3.57 -36.97
CA ASP A 197 -33.89 4.55 -36.40
C ASP A 197 -34.93 4.96 -37.45
N ASP A 198 -36.11 4.40 -37.37
CA ASP A 198 -37.20 4.63 -38.34
C ASP A 198 -37.70 6.08 -38.36
N GLU A 199 -37.52 6.82 -37.23
CA GLU A 199 -37.91 8.24 -37.17
C GLU A 199 -37.00 9.15 -38.04
N LEU A 200 -35.73 8.76 -38.25
CA LEU A 200 -34.77 9.50 -39.08
C LEU A 200 -34.82 9.10 -40.57
N ASN A 201 -35.42 7.98 -40.94
CA ASN A 201 -35.61 7.57 -42.34
C ASN A 201 -36.54 8.51 -43.12
N ILE A 202 -37.32 9.34 -42.45
CA ILE A 202 -38.20 10.32 -43.09
C ILE A 202 -37.38 11.42 -43.78
N CYS A 203 -36.15 11.68 -43.37
CA CYS A 203 -35.28 12.72 -43.96
C CYS A 203 -34.52 12.25 -45.22
N GLN A 204 -34.38 10.96 -45.49
CA GLN A 204 -33.71 10.47 -46.69
C GLN A 204 -34.55 10.61 -47.97
N GLY A 205 -35.85 10.66 -47.85
CA GLY A 205 -36.80 10.88 -48.97
C GLY A 205 -36.81 12.28 -49.57
N VAL A 206 -36.10 13.25 -48.98
CA VAL A 206 -36.08 14.67 -49.41
C VAL A 206 -34.96 14.96 -50.41
N TYR A 207 -34.00 14.09 -50.59
CA TYR A 207 -32.86 14.29 -51.47
C TYR A 207 -32.90 13.47 -52.79
N GLU A 208 -33.96 12.76 -53.07
CA GLU A 208 -34.15 12.00 -54.30
C GLU A 208 -35.17 12.64 -55.28
N ASN A 209 -35.38 13.98 -55.26
CA ASN A 209 -36.13 14.71 -56.27
C ASN A 209 -35.34 15.87 -56.83
#